data_d8a29ee4247db8fe3a4a37480f0da266
#
_entry.id   d8a29ee4247db8fe3a4a37480f0da266
#
_cell.length_a   1.000
_cell.length_b   1.000
_cell.length_c   1.000
_cell.angle_alpha   90.00
_cell.angle_beta   90.00
_cell.angle_gamma   90.00
#
_symmetry.space_group_name_H-M   'P 1'
#
loop_
_entity.id
_entity.type
_entity.pdbx_description
1 polymer ?
#
loop_
_entity_poly.entity_id
_entity_poly.type
_entity_poly.pdbx_seq_one_letter_code
_entity_poly.pdbx_strand_id
1 'polypeptide(L)'
;MAVTATILASCGGAKTTTAEADKFDYTVEQFADLQILRYKVPEFETLTLKQKELVYYLTQAALEGRDILFDQNGKYNLRIRRMLEAVYTNYKGDKSAPDFKNMEVYLKRVWFSNGIHHHYGMEKFVPGFSQDFLKQAVLGTDAQLLPLSEGQTAEQLCDELFPVMFDPAILAKRVNQADGEDLEIGRASCRERV
;
A
#
# COMPACT_ATOMS: atom_id res chain seq x y z
N MET A 1 -7.52 -82.90 10.98
CA MET A 1 -7.17 -82.02 12.13
C MET A 1 -6.80 -80.61 11.58
N ALA A 2 -7.68 -79.69 11.75
CA ALA A 2 -7.46 -78.32 11.33
C ALA A 2 -6.95 -77.47 12.55
N VAL A 3 -5.80 -76.84 12.39
CA VAL A 3 -5.23 -75.97 13.42
C VAL A 3 -5.58 -74.54 13.02
N THR A 4 -6.47 -73.94 13.81
CA THR A 4 -6.89 -72.53 13.65
C THR A 4 -5.92 -71.62 14.44
N ALA A 5 -5.14 -70.81 13.74
CA ALA A 5 -4.28 -69.86 14.35
C ALA A 5 -5.06 -68.51 14.53
N THR A 6 -5.31 -68.12 15.78
CA THR A 6 -5.96 -66.87 16.14
C THR A 6 -4.91 -65.76 16.26
N ILE A 7 -4.94 -64.81 15.34
CA ILE A 7 -4.10 -63.59 15.39
C ILE A 7 -4.83 -62.55 16.20
N LEU A 8 -4.34 -62.26 17.39
CA LEU A 8 -4.77 -61.14 18.22
C LEU A 8 -4.16 -59.85 17.67
N ALA A 9 -4.95 -59.06 16.93
CA ALA A 9 -4.58 -57.70 16.54
C ALA A 9 -4.80 -56.75 17.72
N SER A 10 -3.70 -56.33 18.34
CA SER A 10 -3.70 -55.26 19.35
C SER A 10 -3.81 -53.91 18.63
N CYS A 11 -5.01 -53.35 18.54
CA CYS A 11 -5.23 -51.97 18.16
C CYS A 11 -4.90 -51.06 19.35
N GLY A 12 -3.64 -50.63 19.45
CA GLY A 12 -3.26 -49.49 20.24
C GLY A 12 -3.82 -48.24 19.57
N GLY A 13 -4.95 -47.74 20.07
CA GLY A 13 -5.53 -46.49 19.63
C GLY A 13 -4.60 -45.33 19.99
N ALA A 14 -3.81 -44.87 19.02
CA ALA A 14 -3.18 -43.56 19.10
C ALA A 14 -4.30 -42.53 19.17
N LYS A 15 -4.47 -41.86 20.32
CA LYS A 15 -5.29 -40.68 20.46
C LYS A 15 -4.65 -39.60 19.56
N THR A 16 -5.13 -39.48 18.34
CA THR A 16 -4.91 -38.29 17.52
C THR A 16 -5.59 -37.15 18.24
N THR A 17 -4.85 -36.43 19.05
CA THR A 17 -5.22 -35.07 19.46
C THR A 17 -5.29 -34.28 18.16
N THR A 18 -6.48 -34.12 17.63
CA THR A 18 -6.77 -33.09 16.64
C THR A 18 -6.46 -31.78 17.36
N ALA A 19 -5.27 -31.22 17.08
CA ALA A 19 -4.96 -29.85 17.46
C ALA A 19 -6.10 -29.02 16.87
N GLU A 20 -6.86 -28.34 17.71
CA GLU A 20 -7.82 -27.34 17.27
C GLU A 20 -7.06 -26.43 16.31
N ALA A 21 -7.44 -26.45 15.04
CA ALA A 21 -6.81 -25.61 14.03
C ALA A 21 -6.96 -24.18 14.51
N ASP A 22 -5.85 -23.57 14.83
CA ASP A 22 -5.77 -22.22 15.35
C ASP A 22 -6.45 -21.26 14.33
N LYS A 23 -7.62 -20.76 14.69
CA LYS A 23 -8.46 -19.86 13.88
C LYS A 23 -7.86 -18.45 13.75
N PHE A 24 -6.57 -18.37 13.48
CA PHE A 24 -5.94 -17.09 13.21
C PHE A 24 -6.41 -16.57 11.85
N ASP A 25 -7.02 -15.39 11.84
CA ASP A 25 -7.41 -14.74 10.60
C ASP A 25 -6.19 -14.06 9.97
N TYR A 26 -5.72 -14.63 8.88
CA TYR A 26 -4.59 -14.09 8.12
C TYR A 26 -4.97 -12.92 7.23
N THR A 27 -6.25 -12.76 6.86
CA THR A 27 -6.72 -11.68 6.01
C THR A 27 -7.08 -10.45 6.85
N VAL A 28 -6.43 -9.33 6.59
CA VAL A 28 -6.75 -8.05 7.24
C VAL A 28 -7.78 -7.28 6.43
N GLU A 29 -7.56 -7.16 5.14
CA GLU A 29 -8.40 -6.39 4.23
C GLU A 29 -8.21 -6.88 2.79
N GLN A 30 -9.25 -6.72 1.98
CA GLN A 30 -9.20 -6.89 0.54
C GLN A 30 -9.78 -5.64 -0.14
N PHE A 31 -9.07 -5.08 -1.10
CA PHE A 31 -9.53 -3.96 -1.91
C PHE A 31 -8.99 -4.08 -3.34
N ALA A 32 -9.81 -3.73 -4.32
CA ALA A 32 -9.50 -3.93 -5.73
C ALA A 32 -9.04 -5.39 -5.99
N ASP A 33 -7.85 -5.57 -6.54
CA ASP A 33 -7.19 -6.83 -6.82
C ASP A 33 -6.13 -7.21 -5.77
N LEU A 34 -6.10 -6.51 -4.63
CA LEU A 34 -5.10 -6.67 -3.58
C LEU A 34 -5.71 -7.25 -2.31
N GLN A 35 -4.95 -8.12 -1.65
CA GLN A 35 -5.29 -8.69 -0.35
C GLN A 35 -4.16 -8.41 0.63
N ILE A 36 -4.49 -7.80 1.76
CA ILE A 36 -3.55 -7.52 2.84
C ILE A 36 -3.58 -8.68 3.82
N LEU A 37 -2.42 -9.30 4.01
CA LEU A 37 -2.24 -10.41 4.93
C LEU A 37 -1.44 -9.96 6.15
N ARG A 38 -1.73 -10.58 7.28
CA ARG A 38 -0.91 -10.54 8.48
C ARG A 38 -0.40 -11.93 8.81
N TYR A 39 0.73 -11.99 9.47
CA TYR A 39 1.34 -13.25 9.87
C TYR A 39 1.49 -13.33 11.38
N LYS A 40 1.38 -14.54 11.91
CA LYS A 40 1.86 -14.81 13.27
C LYS A 40 3.37 -14.74 13.27
N VAL A 41 3.92 -14.21 14.36
CA VAL A 41 5.34 -14.28 14.67
C VAL A 41 5.52 -15.29 15.80
N PRO A 42 5.79 -16.58 15.48
CA PRO A 42 6.00 -17.59 16.50
C PRO A 42 7.10 -17.16 17.47
N GLU A 43 6.93 -17.53 18.73
CA GLU A 43 7.91 -17.28 19.79
C GLU A 43 8.17 -15.80 20.14
N PHE A 44 7.41 -14.83 19.57
CA PHE A 44 7.52 -13.43 19.97
C PHE A 44 7.33 -13.25 21.47
N GLU A 45 6.43 -14.04 22.07
CA GLU A 45 6.14 -13.97 23.51
C GLU A 45 7.32 -14.45 24.40
N THR A 46 8.25 -15.23 23.85
CA THR A 46 9.45 -15.70 24.56
C THR A 46 10.53 -14.63 24.67
N LEU A 47 10.42 -13.55 23.89
CA LEU A 47 11.35 -12.43 23.95
C LEU A 47 11.27 -11.73 25.33
N THR A 48 12.45 -11.34 25.84
CA THR A 48 12.52 -10.48 27.03
C THR A 48 11.91 -9.10 26.76
N LEU A 49 11.51 -8.40 27.82
CA LEU A 49 10.97 -7.04 27.69
C LEU A 49 11.93 -6.11 26.92
N LYS A 50 13.22 -6.15 27.20
CA LYS A 50 14.22 -5.33 26.49
C LYS A 50 14.29 -5.63 24.98
N GLN A 51 14.15 -6.90 24.60
CA GLN A 51 14.09 -7.29 23.19
C GLN A 51 12.80 -6.79 22.53
N LYS A 52 11.65 -6.89 23.20
CA LYS A 52 10.38 -6.34 22.71
C LYS A 52 10.43 -4.83 22.56
N GLU A 53 11.03 -4.11 23.50
CA GLU A 53 11.28 -2.67 23.41
C GLU A 53 12.18 -2.32 22.21
N LEU A 54 13.26 -3.08 22.03
CA LEU A 54 14.14 -2.88 20.86
C LEU A 54 13.37 -3.05 19.53
N VAL A 55 12.59 -4.13 19.39
CA VAL A 55 11.76 -4.36 18.19
C VAL A 55 10.78 -3.23 17.98
N TYR A 56 10.15 -2.72 19.04
CA TYR A 56 9.25 -1.57 18.96
C TYR A 56 9.96 -0.33 18.40
N TYR A 57 11.10 0.06 18.97
CA TYR A 57 11.82 1.25 18.51
C TYR A 57 12.39 1.10 17.10
N LEU A 58 12.87 -0.09 16.73
CA LEU A 58 13.30 -0.38 15.36
C LEU A 58 12.13 -0.27 14.37
N THR A 59 10.94 -0.72 14.77
CA THR A 59 9.73 -0.57 13.96
C THR A 59 9.37 0.91 13.77
N GLN A 60 9.40 1.71 14.85
CA GLN A 60 9.15 3.15 14.74
C GLN A 60 10.17 3.84 13.82
N ALA A 61 11.45 3.52 13.96
CA ALA A 61 12.50 4.06 13.08
C ALA A 61 12.28 3.67 11.60
N ALA A 62 11.85 2.43 11.34
CA ALA A 62 11.54 1.98 9.98
C ALA A 62 10.32 2.73 9.39
N LEU A 63 9.33 3.08 10.21
CA LEU A 63 8.17 3.85 9.76
C LEU A 63 8.53 5.28 9.33
N GLU A 64 9.53 5.91 9.94
CA GLU A 64 10.03 7.22 9.52
C GLU A 64 10.66 7.21 8.12
N GLY A 65 11.20 6.06 7.69
CA GLY A 65 11.79 5.90 6.36
C GLY A 65 10.80 5.77 5.21
N ARG A 66 9.48 5.68 5.46
CA ARG A 66 8.48 5.43 4.40
C ARG A 66 8.45 6.51 3.32
N ASP A 67 8.62 7.77 3.68
CA ASP A 67 8.58 8.88 2.74
C ASP A 67 9.67 8.77 1.67
N ILE A 68 10.82 8.21 2.03
CA ILE A 68 11.94 7.97 1.11
C ILE A 68 11.54 7.06 -0.04
N LEU A 69 10.76 6.00 0.23
CA LEU A 69 10.30 5.06 -0.81
C LEU A 69 9.40 5.76 -1.84
N PHE A 70 8.47 6.60 -1.38
CA PHE A 70 7.61 7.36 -2.29
C PHE A 70 8.40 8.32 -3.16
N ASP A 71 9.36 9.02 -2.56
CA ASP A 71 10.18 10.00 -3.24
C ASP A 71 11.14 9.34 -4.25
N GLN A 72 11.71 8.19 -3.93
CA GLN A 72 12.55 7.41 -4.85
C GLN A 72 11.77 6.79 -6.01
N ASN A 73 10.52 6.39 -5.79
CA ASN A 73 9.68 5.78 -6.84
C ASN A 73 9.14 6.79 -7.86
N GLY A 74 9.20 8.09 -7.58
CA GLY A 74 8.81 9.12 -8.53
C GLY A 74 8.64 10.50 -7.88
N LYS A 75 9.05 11.51 -8.61
CA LYS A 75 9.09 12.93 -8.19
C LYS A 75 7.83 13.45 -7.49
N TYR A 76 6.65 13.02 -7.95
CA TYR A 76 5.37 13.53 -7.43
C TYR A 76 4.69 12.59 -6.44
N ASN A 77 5.16 11.35 -6.28
CA ASN A 77 4.47 10.32 -5.50
C ASN A 77 4.23 10.74 -4.04
N LEU A 78 5.24 11.31 -3.40
CA LEU A 78 5.12 11.76 -2.02
C LEU A 78 4.10 12.88 -1.86
N ARG A 79 4.11 13.85 -2.79
CA ARG A 79 3.15 14.97 -2.77
C ARG A 79 1.73 14.51 -3.08
N ILE A 80 1.55 13.62 -4.06
CA ILE A 80 0.25 13.00 -4.36
C ILE A 80 -0.27 12.26 -3.14
N ARG A 81 0.54 11.42 -2.49
CA ARG A 81 0.15 10.71 -1.28
C ARG A 81 -0.31 11.67 -0.19
N ARG A 82 0.50 12.68 0.14
CA ARG A 82 0.19 13.64 1.20
C ARG A 82 -1.07 14.45 0.89
N MET A 83 -1.27 14.87 -0.36
CA MET A 83 -2.49 15.54 -0.78
C MET A 83 -3.72 14.65 -0.58
N LEU A 84 -3.67 13.39 -1.03
CA LEU A 84 -4.77 12.44 -0.89
C LEU A 84 -5.04 12.09 0.59
N GLU A 85 -4.01 11.94 1.42
CA GLU A 85 -4.14 11.72 2.86
C GLU A 85 -4.80 12.91 3.56
N ALA A 86 -4.42 14.14 3.21
CA ALA A 86 -5.02 15.35 3.74
C ALA A 86 -6.52 15.42 3.38
N VAL A 87 -6.86 15.16 2.13
CA VAL A 87 -8.27 15.09 1.68
C VAL A 87 -9.01 13.98 2.42
N TYR A 88 -8.50 12.74 2.42
CA TYR A 88 -9.16 11.59 3.03
C TYR A 88 -9.48 11.82 4.51
N THR A 89 -8.55 12.40 5.25
CA THR A 89 -8.68 12.65 6.68
C THR A 89 -9.69 13.78 6.96
N ASN A 90 -9.66 14.83 6.15
CA ASN A 90 -10.39 16.08 6.44
C ASN A 90 -11.66 16.28 5.60
N TYR A 91 -12.01 15.33 4.73
CA TYR A 91 -13.19 15.42 3.89
C TYR A 91 -14.48 15.51 4.72
N LYS A 92 -15.25 16.56 4.47
CA LYS A 92 -16.48 16.88 5.21
C LYS A 92 -17.76 16.49 4.46
N GLY A 93 -17.62 16.03 3.22
CA GLY A 93 -18.74 15.59 2.41
C GLY A 93 -19.16 14.15 2.72
N ASP A 94 -20.03 13.61 1.86
CA ASP A 94 -20.51 12.23 1.99
C ASP A 94 -19.40 11.21 1.64
N LYS A 95 -18.88 10.54 2.66
CA LYS A 95 -17.88 9.46 2.50
C LYS A 95 -18.44 8.17 1.91
N SER A 96 -19.77 8.05 1.79
CA SER A 96 -20.40 6.93 1.12
C SER A 96 -20.56 7.13 -0.40
N ALA A 97 -20.34 8.36 -0.89
CA ALA A 97 -20.42 8.69 -2.31
C ALA A 97 -19.42 7.89 -3.15
N PRO A 98 -19.79 7.50 -4.38
CA PRO A 98 -18.94 6.67 -5.25
C PRO A 98 -17.54 7.28 -5.49
N ASP A 99 -17.45 8.58 -5.75
CA ASP A 99 -16.16 9.25 -5.99
C ASP A 99 -15.23 9.19 -4.77
N PHE A 100 -15.77 9.37 -3.55
CA PHE A 100 -14.97 9.24 -2.34
C PHE A 100 -14.47 7.80 -2.14
N LYS A 101 -15.33 6.81 -2.36
CA LYS A 101 -14.97 5.39 -2.29
C LYS A 101 -13.88 5.02 -3.28
N ASN A 102 -14.00 5.50 -4.51
CA ASN A 102 -12.99 5.27 -5.55
C ASN A 102 -11.67 5.98 -5.22
N MET A 103 -11.73 7.19 -4.63
CA MET A 103 -10.54 7.89 -4.13
C MET A 103 -9.87 7.11 -2.98
N GLU A 104 -10.65 6.54 -2.06
CA GLU A 104 -10.13 5.68 -0.99
C GLU A 104 -9.39 4.46 -1.56
N VAL A 105 -9.98 3.77 -2.55
CA VAL A 105 -9.34 2.63 -3.22
C VAL A 105 -8.06 3.06 -3.92
N TYR A 106 -8.08 4.20 -4.62
CA TYR A 106 -6.89 4.74 -5.28
C TYR A 106 -5.78 5.07 -4.27
N LEU A 107 -6.12 5.73 -3.16
CA LEU A 107 -5.15 6.03 -2.09
C LEU A 107 -4.56 4.75 -1.49
N LYS A 108 -5.36 3.72 -1.25
CA LYS A 108 -4.90 2.41 -0.78
C LYS A 108 -3.92 1.75 -1.77
N ARG A 109 -4.19 1.86 -3.09
CA ARG A 109 -3.24 1.40 -4.12
C ARG A 109 -1.93 2.18 -4.09
N VAL A 110 -1.99 3.50 -3.93
CA VAL A 110 -0.82 4.37 -3.80
C VAL A 110 0.00 4.00 -2.57
N TRP A 111 -0.64 3.73 -1.43
CA TRP A 111 0.05 3.26 -0.23
C TRP A 111 0.74 1.92 -0.45
N PHE A 112 0.03 0.96 -1.02
CA PHE A 112 0.55 -0.39 -1.25
C PHE A 112 1.74 -0.41 -2.20
N SER A 113 1.68 0.39 -3.26
CA SER A 113 2.69 0.40 -4.33
C SER A 113 3.80 1.44 -4.11
N ASN A 114 3.75 2.23 -3.03
CA ASN A 114 4.63 3.37 -2.78
C ASN A 114 4.65 4.37 -3.95
N GLY A 115 3.50 4.60 -4.59
CA GLY A 115 3.35 5.52 -5.70
C GLY A 115 2.18 5.20 -6.62
N ILE A 116 2.07 5.97 -7.70
CA ILE A 116 0.96 5.91 -8.65
C ILE A 116 1.08 4.80 -9.71
N HIS A 117 2.11 3.97 -9.63
CA HIS A 117 2.33 2.86 -10.56
C HIS A 117 2.29 1.53 -9.82
N HIS A 118 1.93 0.47 -10.55
CA HIS A 118 1.96 -0.88 -10.02
C HIS A 118 3.35 -1.25 -9.49
N HIS A 119 3.40 -1.92 -8.33
CA HIS A 119 4.65 -2.19 -7.61
C HIS A 119 5.61 -3.16 -8.31
N TYR A 120 5.11 -4.02 -9.20
CA TYR A 120 5.91 -4.93 -10.04
C TYR A 120 5.84 -4.60 -11.53
N GLY A 121 4.83 -3.84 -11.95
CA GLY A 121 4.57 -3.53 -13.36
C GLY A 121 4.89 -2.09 -13.70
N MET A 122 4.60 -1.75 -14.96
CA MET A 122 4.70 -0.40 -15.51
C MET A 122 3.36 0.33 -15.50
N GLU A 123 2.30 -0.39 -15.15
CA GLU A 123 0.94 0.12 -15.21
C GLU A 123 0.76 1.28 -14.22
N LYS A 124 0.26 2.38 -14.75
CA LYS A 124 -0.14 3.53 -13.95
C LYS A 124 -1.58 3.38 -13.49
N PHE A 125 -1.83 3.62 -12.23
CA PHE A 125 -3.19 3.62 -11.71
C PHE A 125 -3.94 4.85 -12.20
N VAL A 126 -5.01 4.64 -12.93
CA VAL A 126 -5.92 5.71 -13.34
C VAL A 126 -6.96 5.89 -12.24
N PRO A 127 -7.18 7.13 -11.75
CA PRO A 127 -8.22 7.40 -10.77
C PRO A 127 -9.61 7.02 -11.27
N GLY A 128 -10.39 6.30 -10.46
CA GLY A 128 -11.78 5.95 -10.75
C GLY A 128 -12.80 7.01 -10.29
N PHE A 129 -12.35 8.22 -10.02
CA PHE A 129 -13.15 9.37 -9.58
C PHE A 129 -12.88 10.58 -10.46
N SER A 130 -13.78 11.57 -10.44
CA SER A 130 -13.66 12.76 -11.29
C SER A 130 -12.61 13.75 -10.79
N GLN A 131 -11.99 14.49 -11.73
CA GLN A 131 -11.08 15.58 -11.39
C GLN A 131 -11.80 16.69 -10.62
N ASP A 132 -13.05 16.99 -10.98
CA ASP A 132 -13.86 18.02 -10.33
C ASP A 132 -14.14 17.67 -8.86
N PHE A 133 -14.47 16.39 -8.58
CA PHE A 133 -14.60 15.91 -7.21
C PHE A 133 -13.32 16.14 -6.41
N LEU A 134 -12.17 15.69 -6.93
CA LEU A 134 -10.91 15.85 -6.21
C LEU A 134 -10.55 17.33 -6.03
N LYS A 135 -10.76 18.16 -7.06
CA LYS A 135 -10.49 19.60 -6.98
C LYS A 135 -11.30 20.27 -5.86
N GLN A 136 -12.60 20.00 -5.81
CA GLN A 136 -13.47 20.53 -4.75
C GLN A 136 -13.02 20.03 -3.36
N ALA A 137 -12.65 18.76 -3.25
CA ALA A 137 -12.18 18.18 -1.99
C ALA A 137 -10.85 18.80 -1.53
N VAL A 138 -9.91 19.04 -2.44
CA VAL A 138 -8.62 19.73 -2.14
C VAL A 138 -8.88 21.18 -1.71
N LEU A 139 -9.71 21.92 -2.45
CA LEU A 139 -10.04 23.31 -2.12
C LEU A 139 -10.82 23.45 -0.79
N GLY A 140 -11.56 22.40 -0.40
CA GLY A 140 -12.25 22.33 0.89
C GLY A 140 -11.37 21.88 2.05
N THR A 141 -10.12 21.50 1.80
CA THR A 141 -9.15 21.10 2.81
C THR A 141 -8.32 22.30 3.27
N ASP A 142 -7.98 22.35 4.57
CA ASP A 142 -7.12 23.42 5.11
C ASP A 142 -5.77 23.41 4.38
N ALA A 143 -5.38 24.59 3.87
CA ALA A 143 -4.13 24.77 3.12
C ALA A 143 -2.88 24.35 3.93
N GLN A 144 -2.92 24.45 5.26
CA GLN A 144 -1.82 24.04 6.13
C GLN A 144 -1.59 22.52 6.14
N LEU A 145 -2.60 21.75 5.76
CA LEU A 145 -2.53 20.29 5.70
C LEU A 145 -2.10 19.77 4.31
N LEU A 146 -2.18 20.64 3.31
CA LEU A 146 -1.79 20.31 1.93
C LEU A 146 -0.28 20.41 1.74
N PRO A 147 0.32 19.57 0.88
CA PRO A 147 1.76 19.58 0.59
C PRO A 147 2.12 20.73 -0.38
N LEU A 148 1.79 21.96 0.00
CA LEU A 148 2.07 23.16 -0.80
C LEU A 148 3.55 23.50 -0.75
N SER A 149 4.08 23.94 -1.89
CA SER A 149 5.38 24.61 -1.94
C SER A 149 5.26 26.06 -1.44
N GLU A 150 6.37 26.72 -1.15
CA GLU A 150 6.38 28.10 -0.72
C GLU A 150 5.65 29.01 -1.73
N GLY A 151 4.63 29.74 -1.26
CA GLY A 151 3.80 30.61 -2.11
C GLY A 151 2.83 29.91 -3.06
N GLN A 152 2.72 28.58 -3.02
CA GLN A 152 1.80 27.83 -3.86
C GLN A 152 0.38 27.84 -3.29
N THR A 153 -0.63 28.01 -4.16
CA THR A 153 -2.04 27.85 -3.79
C THR A 153 -2.52 26.41 -3.98
N ALA A 154 -3.69 26.09 -3.39
CA ALA A 154 -4.31 24.76 -3.57
C ALA A 154 -4.72 24.52 -5.03
N GLU A 155 -5.15 25.55 -5.76
CA GLU A 155 -5.43 25.46 -7.20
C GLU A 155 -4.17 25.09 -7.99
N GLN A 156 -3.06 25.78 -7.72
CA GLN A 156 -1.79 25.50 -8.40
C GLN A 156 -1.27 24.08 -8.08
N LEU A 157 -1.52 23.59 -6.86
CA LEU A 157 -1.22 22.20 -6.52
C LEU A 157 -2.04 21.22 -7.38
N CYS A 158 -3.34 21.50 -7.58
CA CYS A 158 -4.19 20.70 -8.46
C CYS A 158 -3.68 20.75 -9.91
N ASP A 159 -3.38 21.95 -10.42
CA ASP A 159 -2.90 22.13 -11.80
C ASP A 159 -1.56 21.40 -12.06
N GLU A 160 -0.71 21.27 -11.03
CA GLU A 160 0.54 20.52 -11.10
C GLU A 160 0.35 19.00 -11.02
N LEU A 161 -0.48 18.51 -10.09
CA LEU A 161 -0.56 17.08 -9.81
C LEU A 161 -1.62 16.33 -10.62
N PHE A 162 -2.70 16.99 -11.05
CA PHE A 162 -3.79 16.32 -11.76
C PHE A 162 -3.38 15.76 -13.13
N PRO A 163 -2.63 16.47 -13.98
CA PRO A 163 -2.13 15.86 -15.21
C PRO A 163 -1.31 14.60 -14.93
N VAL A 164 -0.49 14.64 -13.87
CA VAL A 164 0.30 13.47 -13.46
C VAL A 164 -0.55 12.30 -13.00
N MET A 165 -1.68 12.55 -12.36
CA MET A 165 -2.58 11.50 -11.84
C MET A 165 -3.52 10.94 -12.92
N PHE A 166 -4.10 11.81 -13.73
CA PHE A 166 -5.23 11.47 -14.62
C PHE A 166 -4.83 11.19 -16.06
N ASP A 167 -3.69 11.70 -16.55
CA ASP A 167 -3.22 11.41 -17.89
C ASP A 167 -2.26 10.20 -17.89
N PRO A 168 -2.63 9.07 -18.49
CA PRO A 168 -1.78 7.88 -18.52
C PRO A 168 -0.48 8.08 -19.31
N ALA A 169 -0.41 9.07 -20.20
CA ALA A 169 0.78 9.34 -21.01
C ALA A 169 1.85 10.14 -20.24
N ILE A 170 1.43 10.91 -19.24
CA ILE A 170 2.35 11.73 -18.44
C ILE A 170 3.02 10.85 -17.37
N LEU A 171 4.35 10.86 -17.32
CA LEU A 171 5.15 10.03 -16.42
C LEU A 171 4.82 8.52 -16.51
N ALA A 172 4.59 8.04 -17.73
CA ALA A 172 4.48 6.61 -17.96
C ALA A 172 5.81 5.93 -17.60
N LYS A 173 5.74 4.91 -16.73
CA LYS A 173 6.90 4.03 -16.51
C LYS A 173 7.11 3.18 -17.74
N ARG A 174 8.35 3.09 -18.18
CA ARG A 174 8.75 2.21 -19.30
C ARG A 174 9.92 1.35 -18.84
N VAL A 175 9.84 0.06 -19.10
CA VAL A 175 10.99 -0.84 -19.18
C VAL A 175 11.04 -1.29 -20.62
N ASN A 176 11.56 -0.44 -21.47
CA ASN A 176 11.86 -0.80 -22.84
C ASN A 176 13.38 -0.73 -23.01
N GLN A 177 13.98 -1.86 -23.36
CA GLN A 177 15.41 -1.96 -23.62
C GLN A 177 15.77 -1.65 -25.08
N ALA A 178 14.83 -1.11 -25.86
CA ALA A 178 15.12 -0.63 -27.19
C ALA A 178 15.95 0.65 -27.14
N ASP A 179 16.93 0.75 -28.00
CA ASP A 179 17.83 1.91 -28.07
C ASP A 179 17.05 3.23 -28.17
N GLY A 180 17.29 4.14 -27.23
CA GLY A 180 16.65 5.45 -27.16
C GLY A 180 15.28 5.50 -26.49
N GLU A 181 14.71 4.37 -26.10
CA GLU A 181 13.39 4.30 -25.46
C GLU A 181 13.43 3.85 -23.99
N ASP A 182 14.61 3.54 -23.48
CA ASP A 182 14.75 3.07 -22.10
C ASP A 182 14.66 4.21 -21.11
N LEU A 183 13.56 4.24 -20.38
CA LEU A 183 13.42 5.03 -19.18
C LEU A 183 13.60 4.08 -17.98
N GLU A 184 14.82 3.92 -17.53
CA GLU A 184 15.08 3.27 -16.25
C GLU A 184 14.35 4.03 -15.13
N ILE A 185 13.44 3.36 -14.48
CA ILE A 185 12.50 3.89 -13.49
C ILE A 185 13.18 4.67 -12.36
N GLY A 186 14.34 4.26 -11.90
CA GLY A 186 15.08 4.95 -10.84
C GLY A 186 15.88 6.17 -11.31
N ARG A 187 16.27 6.22 -12.56
CA ARG A 187 17.13 7.29 -13.10
C ARG A 187 16.37 8.52 -13.56
N ALA A 188 15.11 8.37 -13.97
CA ALA A 188 14.28 9.50 -14.37
C ALA A 188 14.05 10.46 -13.20
N SER A 189 13.77 9.95 -11.99
CA SER A 189 13.56 10.79 -10.81
C SER A 189 14.85 11.45 -10.30
N CYS A 190 16.01 10.85 -10.53
CA CYS A 190 17.31 11.42 -10.14
C CYS A 190 17.78 12.52 -11.12
N ARG A 191 17.43 12.45 -12.40
CA ARG A 191 17.82 13.47 -13.41
C ARG A 191 17.01 14.75 -13.33
N GLU A 192 15.80 14.71 -12.81
CA GLU A 192 14.96 15.88 -12.67
C GLU A 192 15.24 16.71 -11.40
N ARG A 193 16.16 16.26 -10.54
CA ARG A 193 16.55 16.95 -9.30
C ARG A 193 17.82 17.81 -9.42
N VAL A 194 18.43 17.86 -10.58
CA VAL A 194 19.64 18.68 -10.83
C VAL A 194 19.28 19.98 -11.52
#